data_0ad0301e76ed1f86927c07396b7862c0
#
_entry.id   0ad0301e76ed1f86927c07396b7862c0
#
_cell.length_a   1.000
_cell.length_b   1.000
_cell.length_c   1.000
_cell.angle_alpha   90.00
_cell.angle_beta   90.00
_cell.angle_gamma   90.00
#
_symmetry.space_group_name_H-M   'P 1'
#
loop_
_entity.id
_entity.type
_entity.pdbx_description
1 polymer ?
#
loop_
_entity_poly.entity_id
_entity_poly.type
_entity_poly.pdbx_seq_one_letter_code
_entity_poly.pdbx_strand_id
1 'polypeptide(L)'
;LRYFEQALEARPGDEDTQQMIDDCRRRLALPRFDPSFRERTQEAWAAFSKVEAQLRQLLDVRDRSAVQEELISLCETALLPAFLNPAFEVGHNGQKYELILTPEGNLARLYELVYFQRHAPAELLEHWNFPVGRQASVNFSIRTAAGMEISGQDVRVLPEKTDDDSLSLTLYCEALLPLLR
;
A
#
# COMPACT_ATOMS: atom_id res chain seq x y z
N LEU A 1 9.44 31.41 -14.55
CA LEU A 1 10.13 32.47 -13.85
C LEU A 1 10.67 33.51 -14.85
N ARG A 2 11.59 33.13 -15.75
CA ARG A 2 12.24 34.05 -16.71
C ARG A 2 11.28 34.97 -17.47
N TYR A 3 10.16 34.48 -17.97
CA TYR A 3 9.16 35.29 -18.69
C TYR A 3 8.48 36.34 -17.81
N PHE A 4 8.21 36.02 -16.54
CA PHE A 4 7.64 36.96 -15.57
C PHE A 4 8.65 38.05 -15.19
N GLU A 5 9.95 37.71 -15.05
CA GLU A 5 11.00 38.67 -14.80
C GLU A 5 11.13 39.67 -15.96
N GLN A 6 11.08 39.19 -17.22
CA GLN A 6 11.06 40.05 -18.40
C GLN A 6 9.80 40.94 -18.49
N ALA A 7 8.66 40.40 -18.10
CA ALA A 7 7.41 41.16 -18.04
C ALA A 7 7.46 42.29 -16.99
N LEU A 8 8.07 42.04 -15.83
CA LEU A 8 8.26 43.02 -14.79
C LEU A 8 9.27 44.12 -15.20
N GLU A 9 10.33 43.74 -15.94
CA GLU A 9 11.24 44.73 -16.54
C GLU A 9 10.53 45.69 -17.52
N ALA A 10 9.57 45.13 -18.29
CA ALA A 10 8.78 45.94 -19.24
C ALA A 10 7.71 46.80 -18.55
N ARG A 11 7.23 46.39 -17.36
CA ARG A 11 6.25 47.12 -16.54
C ARG A 11 6.66 47.11 -15.08
N PRO A 12 7.62 48.01 -14.70
CA PRO A 12 8.04 48.12 -13.32
C PRO A 12 6.88 48.54 -12.40
N GLY A 13 6.66 47.79 -11.29
CA GLY A 13 5.60 48.06 -10.34
C GLY A 13 4.30 47.30 -10.61
N ASP A 14 4.25 46.35 -11.53
CA ASP A 14 3.14 45.45 -11.72
C ASP A 14 3.11 44.41 -10.57
N GLU A 15 2.23 44.63 -9.59
CA GLU A 15 2.09 43.81 -8.38
C GLU A 15 1.71 42.35 -8.72
N ASP A 16 0.85 42.13 -9.73
CA ASP A 16 0.42 40.81 -10.13
C ASP A 16 1.61 40.00 -10.69
N THR A 17 2.41 40.64 -11.54
CA THR A 17 3.63 40.00 -12.08
C THR A 17 4.65 39.72 -10.98
N GLN A 18 4.82 40.63 -10.02
CA GLN A 18 5.68 40.41 -8.86
C GLN A 18 5.22 39.22 -8.02
N GLN A 19 3.91 39.10 -7.77
CA GLN A 19 3.34 37.98 -7.03
C GLN A 19 3.56 36.65 -7.75
N MET A 20 3.42 36.61 -9.09
CA MET A 20 3.73 35.44 -9.89
C MET A 20 5.20 35.03 -9.81
N ILE A 21 6.12 35.97 -9.78
CA ILE A 21 7.55 35.71 -9.57
C ILE A 21 7.78 35.06 -8.21
N ASP A 22 7.19 35.61 -7.16
CA ASP A 22 7.36 35.11 -5.80
C ASP A 22 6.74 33.73 -5.62
N ASP A 23 5.61 33.45 -6.26
CA ASP A 23 5.00 32.12 -6.31
C ASP A 23 5.90 31.11 -7.06
N CYS A 24 6.46 31.51 -8.20
CA CYS A 24 7.41 30.67 -8.90
C CYS A 24 8.66 30.37 -8.07
N ARG A 25 9.22 31.38 -7.39
CA ARG A 25 10.38 31.21 -6.51
C ARG A 25 10.07 30.27 -5.34
N ARG A 26 8.92 30.45 -4.69
CA ARG A 26 8.48 29.53 -3.62
C ARG A 26 8.38 28.06 -4.13
N ARG A 27 7.75 27.86 -5.28
CA ARG A 27 7.64 26.52 -5.89
C ARG A 27 8.99 25.91 -6.27
N LEU A 28 9.93 26.72 -6.75
CA LEU A 28 11.28 26.27 -7.09
C LEU A 28 12.13 25.97 -5.85
N ALA A 29 11.83 26.59 -4.72
CA ALA A 29 12.50 26.35 -3.44
C ALA A 29 11.95 25.10 -2.71
N LEU A 30 10.82 24.53 -3.15
CA LEU A 30 10.31 23.28 -2.56
C LEU A 30 11.31 22.14 -2.79
N PRO A 31 11.48 21.24 -1.82
CA PRO A 31 12.33 20.07 -1.98
C PRO A 31 11.92 19.28 -3.21
N ARG A 32 12.88 18.96 -4.06
CA ARG A 32 12.67 18.03 -5.17
C ARG A 32 13.16 16.68 -4.71
N PHE A 33 12.27 15.69 -4.80
CA PHE A 33 12.66 14.30 -4.64
C PHE A 33 13.16 13.81 -6.00
N ASP A 34 14.43 13.49 -6.06
CA ASP A 34 15.05 12.94 -7.27
C ASP A 34 15.68 11.58 -6.89
N PRO A 35 15.18 10.47 -7.42
CA PRO A 35 14.08 10.34 -8.40
C PRO A 35 12.69 10.64 -7.83
N SER A 36 11.79 11.09 -8.72
CA SER A 36 10.38 11.33 -8.37
C SER A 36 9.66 10.02 -7.97
N PHE A 37 8.54 10.12 -7.23
CA PHE A 37 7.76 8.92 -6.87
C PHE A 37 7.26 8.16 -8.11
N ARG A 38 6.99 8.86 -9.21
CA ARG A 38 6.64 8.24 -10.49
C ARG A 38 7.77 7.34 -11.02
N GLU A 39 8.99 7.85 -11.05
CA GLU A 39 10.16 7.09 -11.52
C GLU A 39 10.43 5.91 -10.61
N ARG A 40 10.38 6.10 -9.30
CA ARG A 40 10.51 5.04 -8.30
C ARG A 40 9.44 3.96 -8.44
N THR A 41 8.18 4.34 -8.75
CA THR A 41 7.08 3.41 -9.03
C THR A 41 7.38 2.56 -10.28
N GLN A 42 7.87 3.18 -11.35
CA GLN A 42 8.22 2.47 -12.58
C GLN A 42 9.38 1.48 -12.34
N GLU A 43 10.38 1.90 -11.59
CA GLU A 43 11.51 1.05 -11.22
C GLU A 43 11.08 -0.16 -10.37
N ALA A 44 10.22 0.06 -9.38
CA ALA A 44 9.71 -1.02 -8.54
C ALA A 44 8.86 -2.02 -9.34
N TRP A 45 7.99 -1.56 -10.24
CA TRP A 45 7.24 -2.45 -11.12
C TRP A 45 8.15 -3.22 -12.08
N ALA A 46 9.18 -2.59 -12.61
CA ALA A 46 10.18 -3.27 -13.44
C ALA A 46 10.98 -4.32 -12.65
N ALA A 47 11.27 -4.04 -11.37
CA ALA A 47 11.90 -5.02 -10.48
C ALA A 47 10.95 -6.18 -10.16
N PHE A 48 9.69 -5.91 -9.83
CA PHE A 48 8.68 -6.93 -9.57
C PHE A 48 8.46 -7.84 -10.77
N SER A 49 8.36 -7.28 -11.98
CA SER A 49 8.20 -8.06 -13.22
C SER A 49 9.35 -9.06 -13.47
N LYS A 50 10.56 -8.76 -12.99
CA LYS A 50 11.71 -9.67 -13.13
C LYS A 50 11.62 -10.88 -12.21
N VAL A 51 10.96 -10.75 -11.06
CA VAL A 51 10.90 -11.80 -10.03
C VAL A 51 9.52 -12.46 -9.95
N GLU A 52 8.51 -11.96 -10.66
CA GLU A 52 7.12 -12.43 -10.52
C GLU A 52 6.95 -13.93 -10.78
N ALA A 53 7.64 -14.47 -11.77
CA ALA A 53 7.58 -15.89 -12.07
C ALA A 53 8.18 -16.76 -10.93
N GLN A 54 9.27 -16.30 -10.31
CA GLN A 54 9.86 -16.94 -9.14
C GLN A 54 8.93 -16.84 -7.93
N LEU A 55 8.31 -15.68 -7.71
CA LEU A 55 7.34 -15.50 -6.63
C LEU A 55 6.16 -16.47 -6.75
N ARG A 56 5.62 -16.67 -7.96
CA ARG A 56 4.56 -17.66 -8.20
C ARG A 56 5.02 -19.07 -7.87
N GLN A 57 6.22 -19.46 -8.31
CA GLN A 57 6.78 -20.78 -8.02
C GLN A 57 6.91 -21.00 -6.50
N LEU A 58 7.40 -20.01 -5.76
CA LEU A 58 7.52 -20.10 -4.30
C LEU A 58 6.14 -20.17 -3.60
N LEU A 59 5.15 -19.44 -4.10
CA LEU A 59 3.78 -19.46 -3.56
C LEU A 59 3.06 -20.79 -3.80
N ASP A 60 3.43 -21.53 -4.83
CA ASP A 60 2.88 -22.85 -5.16
C ASP A 60 3.50 -23.99 -4.33
N VAL A 61 4.59 -23.72 -3.59
CA VAL A 61 5.20 -24.71 -2.70
C VAL A 61 4.25 -25.04 -1.54
N ARG A 62 4.07 -26.34 -1.27
CA ARG A 62 3.19 -26.84 -0.20
C ARG A 62 3.66 -26.42 1.19
N ASP A 63 4.95 -26.55 1.46
CA ASP A 63 5.55 -26.12 2.73
C ASP A 63 6.09 -24.70 2.58
N ARG A 64 5.24 -23.74 2.90
CA ARG A 64 5.57 -22.31 2.81
C ARG A 64 6.62 -21.88 3.84
N SER A 65 6.75 -22.60 4.93
CA SER A 65 7.72 -22.25 5.98
C SER A 65 9.16 -22.30 5.47
N ALA A 66 9.46 -23.21 4.55
CA ALA A 66 10.79 -23.39 3.96
C ALA A 66 11.17 -22.26 2.98
N VAL A 67 10.20 -21.55 2.41
CA VAL A 67 10.41 -20.53 1.35
C VAL A 67 10.00 -19.13 1.78
N GLN A 68 9.50 -18.97 2.99
CA GLN A 68 8.93 -17.71 3.48
C GLN A 68 9.94 -16.56 3.47
N GLU A 69 11.14 -16.79 3.94
CA GLU A 69 12.19 -15.76 3.97
C GLU A 69 12.58 -15.29 2.58
N GLU A 70 12.75 -16.23 1.64
CA GLU A 70 13.05 -15.90 0.24
C GLU A 70 11.91 -15.12 -0.40
N LEU A 71 10.67 -15.54 -0.19
CA LEU A 71 9.47 -14.88 -0.71
C LEU A 71 9.36 -13.43 -0.23
N ILE A 72 9.55 -13.21 1.07
CA ILE A 72 9.51 -11.86 1.68
C ILE A 72 10.64 -11.01 1.11
N SER A 73 11.87 -11.53 1.10
CA SER A 73 13.05 -10.81 0.62
C SER A 73 12.92 -10.38 -0.85
N LEU A 74 12.37 -11.23 -1.71
CA LEU A 74 12.11 -10.89 -3.12
C LEU A 74 11.08 -9.77 -3.26
N CYS A 75 9.99 -9.84 -2.50
CA CYS A 75 8.97 -8.78 -2.49
C CYS A 75 9.53 -7.46 -1.97
N GLU A 76 10.24 -7.47 -0.83
CA GLU A 76 10.86 -6.28 -0.26
C GLU A 76 11.85 -5.63 -1.22
N THR A 77 12.73 -6.44 -1.84
CA THR A 77 13.71 -5.95 -2.81
C THR A 77 13.04 -5.32 -4.02
N ALA A 78 11.96 -5.93 -4.53
CA ALA A 78 11.23 -5.41 -5.66
C ALA A 78 10.47 -4.10 -5.34
N LEU A 79 9.98 -3.96 -4.11
CA LEU A 79 9.23 -2.77 -3.67
C LEU A 79 10.13 -1.63 -3.17
N LEU A 80 11.38 -1.93 -2.82
CA LEU A 80 12.33 -0.97 -2.21
C LEU A 80 12.51 0.34 -3.00
N PRO A 81 12.53 0.37 -4.34
CA PRO A 81 12.63 1.63 -5.07
C PRO A 81 11.48 2.60 -4.79
N ALA A 82 10.26 2.08 -4.60
CA ALA A 82 9.08 2.89 -4.32
C ALA A 82 8.89 3.17 -2.83
N PHE A 83 9.16 2.19 -1.96
CA PHE A 83 8.80 2.25 -0.55
C PHE A 83 9.96 1.81 0.36
N LEU A 84 10.28 2.64 1.34
CA LEU A 84 11.11 2.24 2.47
C LEU A 84 10.25 1.44 3.46
N ASN A 85 10.64 0.20 3.77
CA ASN A 85 9.92 -0.71 4.66
C ASN A 85 8.44 -0.88 4.26
N PRO A 86 8.16 -1.49 3.11
CA PRO A 86 6.79 -1.75 2.69
C PRO A 86 6.12 -2.77 3.62
N ALA A 87 4.91 -2.46 4.07
CA ALA A 87 4.07 -3.43 4.74
C ALA A 87 3.17 -4.11 3.71
N PHE A 88 3.25 -5.44 3.62
CA PHE A 88 2.50 -6.22 2.64
C PHE A 88 2.20 -7.63 3.15
N GLU A 89 1.22 -8.24 2.51
CA GLU A 89 0.94 -9.67 2.60
C GLU A 89 0.98 -10.24 1.18
N VAL A 90 1.46 -11.47 1.05
CA VAL A 90 1.52 -12.14 -0.24
C VAL A 90 0.89 -13.53 -0.16
N GLY A 91 0.09 -13.88 -1.16
CA GLY A 91 -0.66 -15.12 -1.15
C GLY A 91 -1.35 -15.46 -2.46
N HIS A 92 -2.38 -16.28 -2.38
CA HIS A 92 -3.23 -16.68 -3.50
C HIS A 92 -4.69 -16.77 -3.01
N ASN A 93 -5.62 -16.13 -3.72
CA ASN A 93 -7.03 -16.07 -3.33
C ASN A 93 -7.92 -17.17 -3.94
N GLY A 94 -7.32 -18.17 -4.56
CA GLY A 94 -8.03 -19.24 -5.29
C GLY A 94 -8.15 -18.99 -6.80
N GLN A 95 -7.95 -17.76 -7.26
CA GLN A 95 -8.01 -17.38 -8.68
C GLN A 95 -6.70 -16.76 -9.17
N LYS A 96 -6.13 -15.83 -8.39
CA LYS A 96 -4.90 -15.10 -8.69
C LYS A 96 -3.99 -15.03 -7.48
N TYR A 97 -2.72 -14.80 -7.73
CA TYR A 97 -1.77 -14.40 -6.70
C TYR A 97 -2.11 -12.98 -6.23
N GLU A 98 -1.82 -12.68 -4.99
CA GLU A 98 -2.11 -11.38 -4.41
C GLU A 98 -0.88 -10.82 -3.69
N LEU A 99 -0.60 -9.56 -3.95
CA LEU A 99 0.29 -8.74 -3.13
C LEU A 99 -0.57 -7.62 -2.53
N ILE A 100 -0.94 -7.78 -1.26
CA ILE A 100 -1.79 -6.84 -0.53
C ILE A 100 -0.89 -5.81 0.13
N LEU A 101 -0.99 -4.56 -0.30
CA LEU A 101 -0.21 -3.43 0.22
C LEU A 101 -0.96 -2.77 1.37
N THR A 102 -0.33 -2.61 2.52
CA THR A 102 -0.98 -2.09 3.74
C THR A 102 -0.44 -0.71 4.12
N PRO A 103 -1.30 0.30 4.31
CA PRO A 103 -0.90 1.64 4.74
C PRO A 103 -0.61 1.74 6.24
N GLU A 104 -0.91 0.72 7.05
CA GLU A 104 -0.71 0.68 8.50
C GLU A 104 -1.29 1.90 9.24
N GLY A 105 -2.45 2.37 8.81
CA GLY A 105 -3.12 3.55 9.37
C GLY A 105 -2.55 4.90 8.93
N ASN A 106 -1.51 4.93 8.10
CA ASN A 106 -0.93 6.17 7.60
C ASN A 106 -1.65 6.62 6.31
N LEU A 107 -2.44 7.70 6.39
CA LEU A 107 -3.18 8.23 5.25
C LEU A 107 -2.28 8.75 4.11
N ALA A 108 -1.11 9.29 4.41
CA ALA A 108 -0.18 9.74 3.38
C ALA A 108 0.33 8.53 2.57
N ARG A 109 0.67 7.45 3.26
CA ARG A 109 1.08 6.17 2.63
C ARG A 109 -0.05 5.58 1.78
N LEU A 110 -1.31 5.74 2.18
CA LEU A 110 -2.46 5.28 1.41
C LEU A 110 -2.48 5.88 -0.01
N TYR A 111 -2.21 7.17 -0.15
CA TYR A 111 -2.16 7.82 -1.48
C TYR A 111 -1.03 7.27 -2.35
N GLU A 112 0.14 7.03 -1.77
CA GLU A 112 1.28 6.41 -2.48
C GLU A 112 0.95 4.99 -2.95
N LEU A 113 0.33 4.16 -2.09
CA LEU A 113 -0.06 2.80 -2.42
C LEU A 113 -1.13 2.74 -3.51
N VAL A 114 -2.14 3.60 -3.46
CA VAL A 114 -3.17 3.71 -4.50
C VAL A 114 -2.57 4.17 -5.83
N TYR A 115 -1.63 5.12 -5.79
CA TYR A 115 -0.91 5.54 -7.00
C TYR A 115 -0.12 4.37 -7.59
N PHE A 116 0.64 3.66 -6.76
CA PHE A 116 1.44 2.50 -7.14
C PHE A 116 0.56 1.41 -7.77
N GLN A 117 -0.52 1.00 -7.12
CA GLN A 117 -1.48 0.02 -7.60
C GLN A 117 -2.02 0.38 -9.00
N ARG A 118 -2.41 1.65 -9.21
CA ARG A 118 -2.98 2.11 -10.49
C ARG A 118 -2.00 2.10 -11.65
N HIS A 119 -0.71 2.01 -11.36
CA HIS A 119 0.36 1.96 -12.36
C HIS A 119 0.96 0.55 -12.51
N ALA A 120 0.26 -0.47 -12.01
CA ALA A 120 0.66 -1.85 -12.23
C ALA A 120 0.65 -2.17 -13.74
N PRO A 121 1.70 -2.81 -14.27
CA PRO A 121 1.74 -3.26 -15.65
C PRO A 121 0.60 -4.23 -15.98
N ALA A 122 -0.02 -4.07 -17.15
CA ALA A 122 -1.17 -4.87 -17.56
C ALA A 122 -0.84 -6.38 -17.60
N GLU A 123 0.38 -6.72 -17.98
CA GLU A 123 0.87 -8.10 -18.06
C GLU A 123 0.86 -8.80 -16.70
N LEU A 124 1.17 -8.08 -15.63
CA LEU A 124 1.12 -8.61 -14.27
C LEU A 124 -0.31 -8.90 -13.83
N LEU A 125 -1.27 -8.09 -14.27
CA LEU A 125 -2.67 -8.23 -13.89
C LEU A 125 -3.34 -9.51 -14.44
N GLU A 126 -2.69 -10.21 -15.37
CA GLU A 126 -3.15 -11.53 -15.83
C GLU A 126 -3.10 -12.56 -14.70
N HIS A 127 -2.05 -12.51 -13.88
CA HIS A 127 -1.78 -13.50 -12.83
C HIS A 127 -1.91 -12.94 -11.41
N TRP A 128 -1.82 -11.62 -11.25
CA TRP A 128 -1.75 -10.95 -9.96
C TRP A 128 -2.90 -9.98 -9.70
N ASN A 129 -3.28 -9.86 -8.44
CA ASN A 129 -4.02 -8.75 -7.88
C ASN A 129 -3.12 -7.95 -6.92
N PHE A 130 -3.28 -6.64 -6.92
CA PHE A 130 -2.54 -5.73 -6.04
C PHE A 130 -3.49 -4.89 -5.20
N PRO A 131 -4.23 -5.48 -4.25
CA PRO A 131 -5.16 -4.72 -3.43
C PRO A 131 -4.42 -3.80 -2.46
N VAL A 132 -5.01 -2.64 -2.19
CA VAL A 132 -4.57 -1.73 -1.12
C VAL A 132 -5.46 -1.94 0.09
N GLY A 133 -4.86 -2.37 1.19
CA GLY A 133 -5.56 -2.84 2.37
C GLY A 133 -6.14 -4.24 2.22
N ARG A 134 -6.41 -4.87 3.33
CA ARG A 134 -7.07 -6.18 3.35
C ARG A 134 -8.47 -6.06 2.80
N GLN A 135 -8.80 -6.92 1.87
CA GLN A 135 -10.14 -7.02 1.31
C GLN A 135 -11.04 -7.81 2.28
N ALA A 136 -12.34 -7.48 2.27
CA ALA A 136 -13.30 -8.26 3.04
C ALA A 136 -13.27 -9.73 2.58
N SER A 137 -13.11 -10.63 3.53
CA SER A 137 -13.16 -12.07 3.29
C SER A 137 -14.20 -12.70 4.20
N VAL A 138 -15.10 -13.47 3.61
CA VAL A 138 -16.09 -14.24 4.36
C VAL A 138 -15.56 -15.62 4.81
N ASN A 139 -14.44 -16.06 4.24
CA ASN A 139 -13.86 -17.39 4.43
C ASN A 139 -12.47 -17.33 5.08
N PHE A 140 -12.30 -16.51 6.10
CA PHE A 140 -11.08 -16.57 6.89
C PHE A 140 -11.27 -17.47 8.11
N SER A 141 -10.22 -18.20 8.49
CA SER A 141 -10.15 -18.88 9.77
C SER A 141 -8.88 -18.52 10.51
N ILE A 142 -8.96 -18.47 11.82
CA ILE A 142 -7.82 -18.24 12.71
C ILE A 142 -7.66 -19.49 13.56
N ARG A 143 -6.43 -20.01 13.62
CA ARG A 143 -6.11 -21.11 14.53
C ARG A 143 -5.42 -20.56 15.77
N THR A 144 -6.04 -20.78 16.93
CA THR A 144 -5.46 -20.37 18.21
C THR A 144 -4.26 -21.26 18.59
N ALA A 145 -3.40 -20.78 19.51
CA ALA A 145 -2.31 -21.58 20.05
C ALA A 145 -2.78 -22.89 20.74
N ALA A 146 -4.03 -22.91 21.22
CA ALA A 146 -4.68 -24.10 21.78
C ALA A 146 -5.22 -25.07 20.71
N GLY A 147 -5.00 -24.80 19.42
CA GLY A 147 -5.44 -25.63 18.30
C GLY A 147 -6.91 -25.47 17.90
N MET A 148 -7.62 -24.50 18.50
CA MET A 148 -9.01 -24.19 18.14
C MET A 148 -9.02 -23.38 16.84
N GLU A 149 -9.88 -23.76 15.89
CA GLU A 149 -10.12 -23.03 14.66
C GLU A 149 -11.38 -22.16 14.80
N ILE A 150 -11.26 -20.88 14.49
CA ILE A 150 -12.34 -19.89 14.53
C ILE A 150 -12.54 -19.39 13.12
N SER A 151 -13.74 -19.58 12.59
CA SER A 151 -14.15 -19.02 11.31
C SER A 151 -14.63 -17.58 11.47
N GLY A 152 -14.50 -16.76 10.42
CA GLY A 152 -15.09 -15.43 10.40
C GLY A 152 -16.61 -15.43 10.60
N GLN A 153 -17.28 -16.54 10.30
CA GLN A 153 -18.73 -16.72 10.53
C GLN A 153 -19.10 -16.89 12.01
N ASP A 154 -18.13 -17.29 12.84
CA ASP A 154 -18.32 -17.46 14.28
C ASP A 154 -18.19 -16.15 15.06
N VAL A 155 -17.72 -15.10 14.38
CA VAL A 155 -17.45 -13.79 14.97
C VAL A 155 -18.57 -12.82 14.65
N ARG A 156 -19.20 -12.28 15.70
CA ARG A 156 -20.16 -11.16 15.58
C ARG A 156 -19.46 -9.86 15.92
N VAL A 157 -19.66 -8.85 15.08
CA VAL A 157 -19.12 -7.51 15.28
C VAL A 157 -20.28 -6.59 15.70
N LEU A 158 -20.13 -5.94 16.84
CA LEU A 158 -21.08 -4.98 17.36
C LEU A 158 -20.42 -3.59 17.29
N PRO A 159 -20.76 -2.76 16.28
CA PRO A 159 -20.23 -1.42 16.17
C PRO A 159 -21.02 -0.45 17.06
N GLU A 160 -20.33 0.45 17.74
CA GLU A 160 -20.91 1.51 18.54
C GLU A 160 -20.20 2.83 18.22
N LYS A 161 -20.97 3.87 17.87
CA LYS A 161 -20.43 5.20 17.66
C LYS A 161 -20.23 5.89 19.00
N THR A 162 -19.03 6.41 19.23
CA THR A 162 -18.67 7.15 20.45
C THR A 162 -18.84 8.66 20.25
N ASP A 163 -18.89 9.42 21.37
CA ASP A 163 -19.15 10.86 21.36
C ASP A 163 -18.03 11.69 20.66
N ASP A 164 -16.84 11.12 20.52
CA ASP A 164 -15.68 11.74 19.86
C ASP A 164 -15.60 11.44 18.34
N ASP A 165 -16.72 10.99 17.75
CA ASP A 165 -16.83 10.58 16.33
C ASP A 165 -15.96 9.38 15.97
N SER A 166 -15.48 8.63 16.97
CA SER A 166 -14.82 7.34 16.79
C SER A 166 -15.82 6.18 16.74
N LEU A 167 -15.37 5.02 16.29
CA LEU A 167 -16.14 3.79 16.23
C LEU A 167 -15.52 2.74 17.16
N SER A 168 -16.24 2.35 18.19
CA SER A 168 -15.90 1.21 19.04
C SER A 168 -16.41 -0.08 18.40
N LEU A 169 -15.58 -1.12 18.32
CA LEU A 169 -15.95 -2.42 17.80
C LEU A 169 -15.83 -3.47 18.89
N THR A 170 -16.95 -4.05 19.30
CA THR A 170 -16.95 -5.21 20.17
C THR A 170 -17.03 -6.48 19.32
N LEU A 171 -16.04 -7.36 19.48
CA LEU A 171 -16.02 -8.67 18.82
C LEU A 171 -16.51 -9.73 19.79
N TYR A 172 -17.54 -10.46 19.38
CA TYR A 172 -18.09 -11.58 20.14
C TYR A 172 -17.90 -12.88 19.37
N CYS A 173 -17.31 -13.88 20.03
CA CYS A 173 -17.14 -15.21 19.50
C CYS A 173 -17.40 -16.26 20.61
N GLU A 174 -18.45 -17.04 20.44
CA GLU A 174 -18.88 -18.05 21.43
C GLU A 174 -17.84 -19.14 21.63
N ALA A 175 -17.11 -19.48 20.57
CA ALA A 175 -16.03 -20.47 20.61
C ALA A 175 -14.88 -20.09 21.54
N LEU A 176 -14.70 -18.79 21.86
CA LEU A 176 -13.65 -18.30 22.76
C LEU A 176 -14.04 -18.34 24.25
N LEU A 177 -15.30 -18.50 24.59
CA LEU A 177 -15.76 -18.52 25.98
C LEU A 177 -15.06 -19.56 26.89
N PRO A 178 -14.71 -20.76 26.40
CA PRO A 178 -13.96 -21.73 27.21
C PRO A 178 -12.56 -21.30 27.63
N LEU A 179 -11.96 -20.31 26.88
CA LEU A 179 -10.62 -19.81 27.17
C LEU A 179 -10.59 -18.71 28.23
N LEU A 180 -11.76 -18.24 28.68
CA LEU A 180 -11.91 -17.21 29.72
C LEU A 180 -12.00 -17.80 31.16
N ARG A 181 -11.73 -19.10 31.30
CA ARG A 181 -11.75 -19.78 32.60
C ARG A 181 -10.36 -20.07 33.14
#